data_efc8bf3376b44f44725be51bb84daf2e
#
_entry.id   efc8bf3376b44f44725be51bb84daf2e
#
_cell.length_a   1.000
_cell.length_b   1.000
_cell.length_c   1.000
_cell.angle_alpha   90.00
_cell.angle_beta   90.00
_cell.angle_gamma   90.00
#
_symmetry.space_group_name_H-M   'P 1'
#
loop_
_entity.id
_entity.type
_entity.pdbx_description
1 polymer ?
#
loop_
_entity_poly.entity_id
_entity_poly.type
_entity_poly.pdbx_seq_one_letter_code
_entity_poly.pdbx_strand_id
1 'polypeptide(L)'
;MQNPNVKYLKTPQGDIAVFSLEHNRLWCRRQTSDGRYTPFCIAEGVSAFSLCQYESYTYLLYPTTDGRLILSASSDLMQWEPRPLWHAGDKRWQNTYCFMAPQKDAFHLFYGVSQPQSGNHILEYALFQKGQWQPPYQIDHFLPLPGAPFLGRRLGENHVILYYRSHRSTISAREILLSPFTLGSLSPLIQTGGTCTDFSILEDNQQMHILYLSRNLFRNQVVYRCKQGSAVGRPFVLWESGSACDHCLVYRQQDKIILFWCANSLPMRCICENGTSIGPVERCTFPFPLQSLKGEFIGASDPFASEAIGDRQNNFHPAIFSENTQPLSQPQLYAASAPSQVREEKNDELEELRTLLSQRSEEISAVNAKWKAQVDALQERLAAYEKSEPIENDTP
;
A
#
# COMPACT_ATOMS: atom_id res chain seq x y z
N MET A 1 7.95 -11.79 -7.90
CA MET A 1 7.93 -12.36 -6.54
C MET A 1 6.86 -11.63 -5.77
N GLN A 2 5.85 -12.33 -5.26
CA GLN A 2 4.91 -11.71 -4.32
C GLN A 2 5.70 -11.35 -3.07
N ASN A 3 5.68 -10.09 -2.66
CA ASN A 3 6.22 -9.70 -1.37
C ASN A 3 5.48 -10.48 -0.29
N PRO A 4 6.18 -11.14 0.63
CA PRO A 4 5.50 -11.81 1.72
C PRO A 4 4.67 -10.76 2.47
N ASN A 5 3.38 -11.07 2.68
CA ASN A 5 2.52 -10.26 3.51
C ASN A 5 3.03 -10.42 4.94
N VAL A 6 3.50 -9.34 5.55
CA VAL A 6 4.06 -9.31 6.90
C VAL A 6 3.25 -8.34 7.76
N LYS A 7 2.95 -8.73 8.97
CA LYS A 7 2.31 -7.87 9.96
C LYS A 7 3.03 -7.99 11.29
N TYR A 8 3.11 -6.89 12.00
CA TYR A 8 3.80 -6.74 13.28
C TYR A 8 2.78 -6.44 14.35
N LEU A 9 2.92 -7.12 15.48
CA LEU A 9 2.08 -6.92 16.64
C LEU A 9 2.96 -6.63 17.86
N LYS A 10 2.76 -5.48 18.50
CA LYS A 10 3.34 -5.22 19.80
C LYS A 10 2.33 -5.58 20.88
N THR A 11 2.70 -6.52 21.72
CA THR A 11 1.84 -6.96 22.83
C THR A 11 1.78 -5.91 23.95
N PRO A 12 0.79 -5.96 24.84
CA PRO A 12 0.74 -5.07 26.00
C PRO A 12 1.97 -5.18 26.90
N GLN A 13 2.68 -6.32 26.89
CA GLN A 13 3.91 -6.58 27.62
C GLN A 13 5.14 -5.96 26.95
N GLY A 14 4.98 -5.42 25.74
CA GLY A 14 6.06 -4.83 24.94
C GLY A 14 6.77 -5.80 24.01
N ASP A 15 6.46 -7.09 24.06
CA ASP A 15 7.00 -8.09 23.15
C ASP A 15 6.52 -7.84 21.72
N ILE A 16 7.32 -8.26 20.75
CA ILE A 16 6.95 -8.16 19.35
C ILE A 16 6.67 -9.55 18.79
N ALA A 17 5.50 -9.70 18.21
CA ALA A 17 5.16 -10.85 17.39
C ALA A 17 5.13 -10.46 15.90
N VAL A 18 5.76 -11.27 15.08
CA VAL A 18 5.82 -11.08 13.63
C VAL A 18 5.03 -12.18 12.95
N PHE A 19 4.04 -11.79 12.19
CA PHE A 19 3.24 -12.68 11.37
C PHE A 19 3.68 -12.57 9.93
N SER A 20 3.97 -13.69 9.28
CA SER A 20 4.39 -13.70 7.88
C SER A 20 3.76 -14.85 7.11
N LEU A 21 3.45 -14.59 5.86
CA LEU A 21 2.97 -15.59 4.92
C LEU A 21 4.12 -16.04 4.01
N GLU A 22 4.55 -17.29 4.14
CA GLU A 22 5.65 -17.86 3.39
C GLU A 22 5.22 -19.24 2.84
N HIS A 23 5.29 -19.40 1.52
CA HIS A 23 4.93 -20.66 0.84
C HIS A 23 3.54 -21.19 1.22
N ASN A 24 2.55 -20.30 1.29
CA ASN A 24 1.17 -20.59 1.71
C ASN A 24 1.06 -21.11 3.17
N ARG A 25 2.03 -20.83 4.00
CA ARG A 25 2.01 -21.09 5.43
C ARG A 25 2.03 -19.78 6.19
N LEU A 26 1.13 -19.66 7.15
CA LEU A 26 1.07 -18.52 8.06
C LEU A 26 1.90 -18.81 9.30
N TRP A 27 2.96 -18.05 9.45
CA TRP A 27 3.90 -18.16 10.57
C TRP A 27 3.68 -17.04 11.58
N CYS A 28 3.82 -17.38 12.85
CA CYS A 28 4.05 -16.43 13.92
C CYS A 28 5.46 -16.62 14.48
N ARG A 29 6.18 -15.52 14.63
CA ARG A 29 7.48 -15.47 15.30
C ARG A 29 7.35 -14.54 16.49
N ARG A 30 7.38 -15.11 17.68
CA ARG A 30 7.34 -14.31 18.92
C ARG A 30 8.75 -14.12 19.44
N GLN A 31 9.08 -12.90 19.82
CA GLN A 31 10.32 -12.61 20.52
C GLN A 31 10.25 -13.17 21.92
N THR A 32 11.23 -14.00 22.26
CA THR A 32 11.39 -14.55 23.62
C THR A 32 12.20 -13.57 24.49
N SER A 33 12.18 -13.75 25.81
CA SER A 33 12.88 -12.88 26.77
C SER A 33 14.40 -12.79 26.55
N ASP A 34 14.98 -13.76 25.86
CA ASP A 34 16.40 -13.78 25.45
C ASP A 34 16.65 -13.08 24.09
N GLY A 35 15.63 -12.45 23.52
CA GLY A 35 15.70 -11.74 22.26
C GLY A 35 15.63 -12.64 21.02
N ARG A 36 15.46 -13.94 21.17
CA ARG A 36 15.31 -14.87 20.05
C ARG A 36 13.88 -14.93 19.56
N TYR A 37 13.71 -15.22 18.28
CA TYR A 37 12.40 -15.44 17.68
C TYR A 37 12.15 -16.93 17.52
N THR A 38 11.11 -17.44 18.16
CA THR A 38 10.67 -18.82 17.97
C THR A 38 9.55 -18.86 16.95
N PRO A 39 9.76 -19.44 15.76
CA PRO A 39 8.72 -19.58 14.76
C PRO A 39 7.80 -20.76 15.06
N PHE A 40 6.50 -20.57 14.85
CA PHE A 40 5.55 -21.66 14.75
C PHE A 40 4.55 -21.43 13.62
N CYS A 41 4.08 -22.49 12.99
CA CYS A 41 3.10 -22.42 11.92
C CYS A 41 1.69 -22.40 12.52
N ILE A 42 0.93 -21.33 12.23
CA ILE A 42 -0.46 -21.22 12.68
C ILE A 42 -1.38 -22.01 11.76
N ALA A 43 -1.19 -21.89 10.44
CA ALA A 43 -2.04 -22.54 9.45
C ALA A 43 -1.28 -22.80 8.14
N GLU A 44 -1.72 -23.82 7.42
CA GLU A 44 -1.24 -24.15 6.06
C GLU A 44 -2.32 -23.87 5.02
N GLY A 45 -1.91 -23.74 3.76
CA GLY A 45 -2.82 -23.47 2.65
C GLY A 45 -3.42 -22.06 2.71
N VAL A 46 -2.73 -21.10 3.34
CA VAL A 46 -3.16 -19.70 3.46
C VAL A 46 -2.74 -18.89 2.23
N SER A 47 -3.62 -18.06 1.70
CA SER A 47 -3.32 -17.22 0.53
C SER A 47 -3.09 -15.75 0.88
N ALA A 48 -3.66 -15.26 1.96
CA ALA A 48 -3.49 -13.90 2.50
C ALA A 48 -3.89 -13.91 3.98
N PHE A 49 -3.65 -12.84 4.73
CA PHE A 49 -4.18 -12.71 6.09
C PHE A 49 -4.36 -11.27 6.53
N SER A 50 -5.27 -11.07 7.47
CA SER A 50 -5.46 -9.83 8.22
C SER A 50 -5.31 -10.11 9.71
N LEU A 51 -4.77 -9.14 10.44
CA LEU A 51 -4.52 -9.22 11.87
C LEU A 51 -5.11 -7.99 12.54
N CYS A 52 -5.78 -8.16 13.67
CA CYS A 52 -6.18 -7.04 14.51
C CYS A 52 -6.22 -7.45 15.99
N GLN A 53 -6.17 -6.45 16.87
CA GLN A 53 -6.46 -6.61 18.30
C GLN A 53 -7.81 -5.97 18.62
N TYR A 54 -8.57 -6.68 19.42
CA TYR A 54 -9.81 -6.17 19.99
C TYR A 54 -10.00 -6.75 21.39
N GLU A 55 -10.19 -5.89 22.37
CA GLU A 55 -10.19 -6.27 23.78
C GLU A 55 -8.90 -7.03 24.16
N SER A 56 -9.00 -8.20 24.77
CA SER A 56 -7.88 -9.05 25.17
C SER A 56 -7.47 -10.08 24.12
N TYR A 57 -8.11 -10.08 22.94
CA TYR A 57 -7.87 -11.06 21.90
C TYR A 57 -7.15 -10.49 20.70
N THR A 58 -6.30 -11.30 20.11
CA THR A 58 -5.76 -11.12 18.78
C THR A 58 -6.55 -11.97 17.80
N TYR A 59 -7.05 -11.36 16.74
CA TYR A 59 -7.81 -12.00 15.69
C TYR A 59 -7.02 -12.10 14.41
N LEU A 60 -7.02 -13.28 13.82
CA LEU A 60 -6.49 -13.56 12.48
C LEU A 60 -7.64 -13.94 11.56
N LEU A 61 -7.75 -13.23 10.44
CA LEU A 61 -8.64 -13.60 9.36
C LEU A 61 -7.78 -14.02 8.16
N TYR A 62 -8.00 -15.19 7.64
CA TYR A 62 -7.22 -15.67 6.49
C TYR A 62 -8.06 -16.51 5.53
N PRO A 63 -8.02 -16.16 4.23
CA PRO A 63 -8.51 -17.02 3.17
C PRO A 63 -7.53 -18.16 2.92
N THR A 64 -8.07 -19.32 2.62
CA THR A 64 -7.30 -20.50 2.26
C THR A 64 -7.27 -20.71 0.76
N THR A 65 -6.31 -21.47 0.28
CA THR A 65 -6.15 -21.78 -1.16
C THR A 65 -7.31 -22.58 -1.74
N ASP A 66 -8.08 -23.28 -0.91
CA ASP A 66 -9.31 -23.99 -1.28
C ASP A 66 -10.58 -23.11 -1.21
N GLY A 67 -10.43 -21.82 -0.88
CA GLY A 67 -11.52 -20.82 -0.92
C GLY A 67 -12.34 -20.71 0.36
N ARG A 68 -11.87 -21.27 1.48
CA ARG A 68 -12.47 -21.01 2.81
C ARG A 68 -11.98 -19.69 3.37
N LEU A 69 -12.79 -19.03 4.18
CA LEU A 69 -12.41 -17.89 5.00
C LEU A 69 -12.45 -18.31 6.47
N ILE A 70 -11.32 -18.25 7.14
CA ILE A 70 -11.15 -18.69 8.53
C ILE A 70 -10.88 -17.47 9.41
N LEU A 71 -11.61 -17.37 10.53
CA LEU A 71 -11.30 -16.46 11.63
C LEU A 71 -10.69 -17.30 12.76
N SER A 72 -9.52 -16.91 13.24
CA SER A 72 -8.90 -17.50 14.42
C SER A 72 -8.73 -16.42 15.48
N ALA A 73 -8.95 -16.78 16.73
CA ALA A 73 -8.73 -15.91 17.88
C ALA A 73 -7.70 -16.54 18.84
N SER A 74 -6.94 -15.68 19.48
CA SER A 74 -5.96 -16.08 20.51
C SER A 74 -5.81 -14.98 21.55
N SER A 75 -5.71 -15.38 22.83
CA SER A 75 -5.39 -14.46 23.92
C SER A 75 -3.89 -14.45 24.29
N ASP A 76 -3.13 -15.46 23.85
CA ASP A 76 -1.72 -15.67 24.22
C ASP A 76 -0.76 -15.75 23.03
N LEU A 77 -1.28 -15.69 21.80
CA LEU A 77 -0.58 -15.85 20.53
C LEU A 77 -0.01 -17.27 20.30
N MET A 78 -0.27 -18.21 21.18
CA MET A 78 0.25 -19.58 21.11
C MET A 78 -0.84 -20.57 20.72
N GLN A 79 -2.04 -20.39 21.28
CA GLN A 79 -3.19 -21.23 21.01
C GLN A 79 -4.20 -20.44 20.18
N TRP A 80 -4.55 -20.99 19.02
CA TRP A 80 -5.45 -20.37 18.07
C TRP A 80 -6.70 -21.23 17.89
N GLU A 81 -7.87 -20.62 18.02
CA GLU A 81 -9.17 -21.24 17.84
C GLU A 81 -9.72 -20.90 16.45
N PRO A 82 -9.52 -21.77 15.43
CA PRO A 82 -9.98 -21.52 14.09
C PRO A 82 -11.50 -21.75 13.96
N ARG A 83 -12.19 -20.79 13.40
CA ARG A 83 -13.62 -20.84 13.09
C ARG A 83 -13.83 -20.55 11.61
N PRO A 84 -14.38 -21.48 10.81
CA PRO A 84 -14.72 -21.19 9.43
C PRO A 84 -15.90 -20.20 9.40
N LEU A 85 -15.69 -19.09 8.69
CA LEU A 85 -16.72 -18.09 8.43
C LEU A 85 -17.37 -18.30 7.07
N TRP A 86 -16.62 -18.85 6.11
CA TRP A 86 -17.09 -19.13 4.76
C TRP A 86 -16.55 -20.48 4.28
N HIS A 87 -17.40 -21.26 3.60
CA HIS A 87 -17.04 -22.58 3.11
C HIS A 87 -16.39 -22.55 1.74
N ALA A 88 -15.71 -23.64 1.37
CA ALA A 88 -14.92 -23.77 0.14
C ALA A 88 -15.71 -23.49 -1.14
N GLY A 89 -15.01 -23.01 -2.16
CA GLY A 89 -15.50 -22.81 -3.54
C GLY A 89 -15.64 -21.38 -4.01
N ASP A 90 -15.54 -20.40 -3.14
CA ASP A 90 -15.59 -18.99 -3.54
C ASP A 90 -14.18 -18.47 -3.89
N LYS A 91 -13.88 -18.35 -5.19
CA LYS A 91 -12.60 -17.85 -5.69
C LYS A 91 -12.32 -16.38 -5.32
N ARG A 92 -13.32 -15.64 -4.81
CA ARG A 92 -13.17 -14.24 -4.38
C ARG A 92 -12.11 -14.07 -3.30
N TRP A 93 -11.98 -15.04 -2.41
CA TRP A 93 -11.07 -14.96 -1.27
C TRP A 93 -9.63 -15.32 -1.60
N GLN A 94 -9.35 -15.86 -2.78
CA GLN A 94 -7.99 -16.21 -3.18
C GLN A 94 -7.16 -14.97 -3.43
N ASN A 95 -6.02 -14.83 -2.73
CA ASN A 95 -5.09 -13.71 -2.82
C ASN A 95 -5.71 -12.33 -2.52
N THR A 96 -6.77 -12.30 -1.71
CA THR A 96 -7.48 -11.07 -1.37
C THR A 96 -6.87 -10.42 -0.14
N TYR A 97 -6.41 -9.17 -0.28
CA TYR A 97 -5.98 -8.37 0.85
C TYR A 97 -7.19 -7.88 1.64
N CYS A 98 -7.14 -8.06 2.96
CA CYS A 98 -8.26 -7.71 3.85
C CYS A 98 -7.79 -6.79 4.98
N PHE A 99 -8.68 -5.90 5.39
CA PHE A 99 -8.63 -5.17 6.64
C PHE A 99 -9.89 -5.48 7.46
N MET A 100 -9.71 -5.80 8.74
CA MET A 100 -10.78 -6.21 9.63
C MET A 100 -10.95 -5.21 10.77
N ALA A 101 -12.20 -4.81 11.03
CA ALA A 101 -12.58 -3.97 12.15
C ALA A 101 -13.63 -4.69 13.01
N PRO A 102 -13.23 -5.37 14.09
CA PRO A 102 -14.16 -6.07 14.98
C PRO A 102 -14.97 -5.07 15.82
N GLN A 103 -16.20 -5.45 16.10
CA GLN A 103 -17.08 -4.87 17.14
C GLN A 103 -17.61 -6.03 18.00
N LYS A 104 -18.24 -5.70 19.12
CA LYS A 104 -18.70 -6.69 20.13
C LYS A 104 -19.41 -7.92 19.53
N ASP A 105 -20.33 -7.71 18.57
CA ASP A 105 -21.16 -8.77 17.98
C ASP A 105 -21.04 -8.84 16.46
N ALA A 106 -20.02 -8.19 15.89
CA ALA A 106 -19.88 -8.02 14.44
C ALA A 106 -18.42 -7.95 13.98
N PHE A 107 -18.16 -8.41 12.77
CA PHE A 107 -16.91 -8.20 12.09
C PHE A 107 -17.15 -7.46 10.78
N HIS A 108 -16.58 -6.26 10.69
CA HIS A 108 -16.60 -5.46 9.48
C HIS A 108 -15.35 -5.80 8.67
N LEU A 109 -15.54 -6.28 7.46
CA LEU A 109 -14.48 -6.70 6.57
C LEU A 109 -14.41 -5.81 5.35
N PHE A 110 -13.25 -5.23 5.10
CA PHE A 110 -12.91 -4.47 3.90
C PHE A 110 -11.89 -5.26 3.09
N TYR A 111 -12.13 -5.45 1.80
CA TYR A 111 -11.26 -6.26 0.98
C TYR A 111 -11.20 -5.79 -0.47
N GLY A 112 -10.06 -6.06 -1.10
CA GLY A 112 -9.80 -5.68 -2.47
C GLY A 112 -9.96 -6.85 -3.43
N VAL A 113 -10.89 -6.77 -4.37
CA VAL A 113 -11.10 -7.78 -5.41
C VAL A 113 -10.41 -7.33 -6.69
N SER A 114 -9.49 -8.15 -7.19
CA SER A 114 -8.76 -7.86 -8.44
C SER A 114 -9.68 -7.95 -9.65
N GLN A 115 -9.56 -6.98 -10.54
CA GLN A 115 -10.19 -6.98 -11.86
C GLN A 115 -9.14 -7.33 -12.93
N PRO A 116 -9.05 -8.57 -13.40
CA PRO A 116 -7.96 -9.03 -14.28
C PRO A 116 -7.81 -8.22 -15.57
N GLN A 117 -8.92 -7.68 -16.10
CA GLN A 117 -8.91 -6.97 -17.39
C GLN A 117 -8.39 -5.52 -17.30
N SER A 118 -8.54 -4.86 -16.15
CA SER A 118 -8.20 -3.42 -15.99
C SER A 118 -6.96 -3.17 -15.15
N GLY A 119 -6.48 -4.17 -14.40
CA GLY A 119 -5.44 -3.98 -13.37
C GLY A 119 -5.90 -3.16 -12.17
N ASN A 120 -7.16 -2.74 -12.14
CA ASN A 120 -7.79 -2.09 -10.99
C ASN A 120 -8.29 -3.12 -9.98
N HIS A 121 -8.55 -2.67 -8.77
CA HIS A 121 -9.25 -3.45 -7.75
C HIS A 121 -10.55 -2.76 -7.39
N ILE A 122 -11.54 -3.56 -7.02
CA ILE A 122 -12.77 -3.09 -6.38
C ILE A 122 -12.55 -3.21 -4.89
N LEU A 123 -12.82 -2.14 -4.15
CA LEU A 123 -12.88 -2.15 -2.70
C LEU A 123 -14.30 -2.50 -2.29
N GLU A 124 -14.44 -3.62 -1.60
CA GLU A 124 -15.72 -4.13 -1.11
C GLU A 124 -15.76 -4.17 0.42
N TYR A 125 -16.94 -4.11 0.95
CA TYR A 125 -17.25 -4.25 2.35
C TYR A 125 -18.22 -5.40 2.57
N ALA A 126 -17.99 -6.22 3.61
CA ALA A 126 -18.90 -7.23 4.07
C ALA A 126 -19.06 -7.17 5.59
N LEU A 127 -20.25 -7.43 6.08
CA LEU A 127 -20.56 -7.51 7.50
C LEU A 127 -20.90 -8.95 7.88
N PHE A 128 -20.16 -9.48 8.87
CA PHE A 128 -20.50 -10.71 9.53
C PHE A 128 -21.11 -10.41 10.91
N GLN A 129 -22.36 -10.72 11.09
CA GLN A 129 -23.08 -10.44 12.33
C GLN A 129 -24.08 -11.57 12.64
N LYS A 130 -24.21 -11.94 13.92
CA LYS A 130 -25.13 -13.01 14.38
C LYS A 130 -24.96 -14.34 13.61
N GLY A 131 -23.70 -14.67 13.26
CA GLY A 131 -23.38 -15.89 12.55
C GLY A 131 -23.66 -15.90 11.05
N GLN A 132 -24.05 -14.78 10.45
CA GLN A 132 -24.41 -14.65 9.03
C GLN A 132 -23.67 -13.50 8.35
N TRP A 133 -23.35 -13.69 7.06
CA TRP A 133 -22.86 -12.63 6.19
C TRP A 133 -24.00 -11.83 5.61
N GLN A 134 -23.86 -10.51 5.63
CA GLN A 134 -24.68 -9.64 4.81
C GLN A 134 -24.13 -9.58 3.39
N PRO A 135 -24.95 -9.30 2.37
CA PRO A 135 -24.49 -9.11 1.01
C PRO A 135 -23.36 -8.07 0.95
N PRO A 136 -22.31 -8.33 0.17
CA PRO A 136 -21.20 -7.38 0.05
C PRO A 136 -21.65 -6.08 -0.62
N TYR A 137 -21.03 -4.99 -0.19
CA TYR A 137 -21.27 -3.66 -0.71
C TYR A 137 -19.98 -3.12 -1.36
N GLN A 138 -20.10 -2.68 -2.61
CA GLN A 138 -18.99 -2.04 -3.30
C GLN A 138 -18.79 -0.62 -2.79
N ILE A 139 -17.59 -0.30 -2.34
CA ILE A 139 -17.21 1.02 -1.86
C ILE A 139 -16.66 1.87 -2.98
N ASP A 140 -15.55 1.41 -3.60
CA ASP A 140 -14.80 2.17 -4.60
C ASP A 140 -14.04 1.28 -5.58
N HIS A 141 -13.43 1.94 -6.58
CA HIS A 141 -12.36 1.38 -7.39
C HIS A 141 -11.03 2.01 -6.99
N PHE A 142 -9.97 1.23 -6.98
CA PHE A 142 -8.64 1.71 -6.62
C PHE A 142 -7.52 1.01 -7.39
N LEU A 143 -6.33 1.61 -7.38
CA LEU A 143 -5.13 1.06 -7.97
C LEU A 143 -4.27 0.48 -6.84
N PRO A 144 -4.04 -0.84 -6.81
CA PRO A 144 -3.29 -1.45 -5.71
C PRO A 144 -1.83 -0.98 -5.69
N LEU A 145 -1.28 -0.89 -4.49
CA LEU A 145 0.15 -0.75 -4.27
C LEU A 145 0.79 -2.12 -4.03
N PRO A 146 2.09 -2.28 -4.31
CA PRO A 146 2.81 -3.48 -3.91
C PRO A 146 2.76 -3.65 -2.38
N GLY A 147 2.49 -4.87 -1.91
CA GLY A 147 2.45 -5.20 -0.47
C GLY A 147 1.09 -4.97 0.17
N ALA A 148 0.75 -3.75 0.57
CA ALA A 148 -0.56 -3.39 1.11
C ALA A 148 -1.35 -2.59 0.08
N PRO A 149 -2.32 -3.19 -0.62
CA PRO A 149 -3.08 -2.51 -1.67
C PRO A 149 -3.83 -1.27 -1.19
N PHE A 150 -4.26 -1.25 0.06
CA PHE A 150 -4.82 -0.10 0.78
C PHE A 150 -4.46 -0.19 2.26
N LEU A 151 -4.56 0.92 2.98
CA LEU A 151 -4.34 0.98 4.42
C LEU A 151 -5.68 1.20 5.12
N GLY A 152 -5.97 0.39 6.12
CA GLY A 152 -7.13 0.57 7.01
C GLY A 152 -6.68 1.12 8.36
N ARG A 153 -7.46 2.04 8.92
CA ARG A 153 -7.27 2.59 10.24
C ARG A 153 -8.56 2.56 11.01
N ARG A 154 -8.50 2.08 12.23
CA ARG A 154 -9.61 2.18 13.16
C ARG A 154 -9.40 3.38 14.07
N LEU A 155 -10.34 4.31 14.04
CA LEU A 155 -10.39 5.48 14.91
C LEU A 155 -11.50 5.30 15.95
N GLY A 156 -11.14 4.71 17.09
CA GLY A 156 -12.12 4.35 18.11
C GLY A 156 -12.97 3.12 17.74
N GLU A 157 -14.13 2.98 18.34
CA GLU A 157 -14.95 1.75 18.21
C GLU A 157 -15.80 1.71 16.95
N ASN A 158 -16.22 2.86 16.45
CA ASN A 158 -17.23 2.97 15.40
C ASN A 158 -16.75 3.66 14.12
N HIS A 159 -15.49 4.00 14.03
CA HIS A 159 -14.96 4.78 12.92
C HIS A 159 -13.75 4.11 12.28
N VAL A 160 -13.78 4.00 10.96
CA VAL A 160 -12.70 3.47 10.13
C VAL A 160 -12.36 4.49 9.05
N ILE A 161 -11.09 4.64 8.75
CA ILE A 161 -10.61 5.35 7.56
C ILE A 161 -9.84 4.37 6.69
N LEU A 162 -10.12 4.39 5.40
CA LEU A 162 -9.38 3.65 4.39
C LEU A 162 -8.60 4.62 3.52
N TYR A 163 -7.30 4.37 3.36
CA TYR A 163 -6.41 5.14 2.51
C TYR A 163 -5.96 4.29 1.34
N TYR A 164 -6.10 4.80 0.13
CA TYR A 164 -5.74 4.08 -1.09
C TYR A 164 -5.41 5.02 -2.24
N ARG A 165 -4.77 4.48 -3.23
CA ARG A 165 -4.50 5.16 -4.48
C ARG A 165 -5.73 5.10 -5.38
N SER A 166 -6.55 6.15 -5.41
CA SER A 166 -7.74 6.24 -6.25
C SER A 166 -7.40 6.44 -7.73
N HIS A 167 -6.32 7.16 -8.02
CA HIS A 167 -5.75 7.34 -9.35
C HIS A 167 -4.22 7.20 -9.30
N ARG A 168 -3.57 7.10 -10.45
CA ARG A 168 -2.10 6.92 -10.51
C ARG A 168 -1.31 7.94 -9.67
N SER A 169 -1.79 9.16 -9.62
CA SER A 169 -1.17 10.28 -8.90
C SER A 169 -1.98 10.81 -7.73
N THR A 170 -3.00 10.08 -7.26
CA THR A 170 -3.90 10.57 -6.21
C THR A 170 -3.99 9.58 -5.07
N ILE A 171 -3.60 10.00 -3.88
CA ILE A 171 -3.89 9.31 -2.62
C ILE A 171 -5.19 9.88 -2.07
N SER A 172 -6.14 9.02 -1.72
CA SER A 172 -7.45 9.40 -1.21
C SER A 172 -7.76 8.71 0.11
N ALA A 173 -8.67 9.29 0.86
CA ALA A 173 -9.24 8.73 2.07
C ALA A 173 -10.76 8.54 1.93
N ARG A 174 -11.26 7.51 2.58
CA ARG A 174 -12.69 7.24 2.76
C ARG A 174 -12.98 7.00 4.22
N GLU A 175 -13.76 7.88 4.82
CA GLU A 175 -14.26 7.72 6.18
C GLU A 175 -15.51 6.85 6.20
N ILE A 176 -15.62 5.98 7.18
CA ILE A 176 -16.71 5.02 7.30
C ILE A 176 -17.13 4.93 8.77
N LEU A 177 -18.40 5.17 9.03
CA LEU A 177 -19.00 4.81 10.30
C LEU A 177 -19.52 3.37 10.21
N LEU A 178 -19.26 2.57 11.22
CA LEU A 178 -19.60 1.15 11.22
C LEU A 178 -21.03 0.87 11.70
N SER A 179 -21.53 1.67 12.64
CA SER A 179 -22.86 1.49 13.20
C SER A 179 -23.50 2.84 13.55
N PRO A 180 -24.60 3.28 12.85
CA PRO A 180 -25.09 2.67 11.62
C PRO A 180 -24.05 2.80 10.49
N PHE A 181 -24.02 1.81 9.59
CA PHE A 181 -23.08 1.86 8.47
C PHE A 181 -23.35 3.08 7.58
N THR A 182 -22.35 3.93 7.49
CA THR A 182 -22.44 5.15 6.69
C THR A 182 -21.11 5.36 5.96
N LEU A 183 -21.21 5.48 4.65
CA LEU A 183 -20.07 5.73 3.78
C LEU A 183 -19.91 7.24 3.57
N GLY A 184 -18.82 7.81 4.06
CA GLY A 184 -18.44 9.19 3.80
C GLY A 184 -18.06 9.44 2.33
N SER A 185 -17.89 10.69 1.95
CA SER A 185 -17.44 11.04 0.60
C SER A 185 -15.97 10.66 0.39
N LEU A 186 -15.59 10.33 -0.86
CA LEU A 186 -14.19 10.16 -1.23
C LEU A 186 -13.47 11.51 -1.14
N SER A 187 -12.45 11.58 -0.30
CA SER A 187 -11.64 12.78 -0.09
C SER A 187 -10.26 12.62 -0.71
N PRO A 188 -9.94 13.32 -1.79
CA PRO A 188 -8.58 13.37 -2.29
C PRO A 188 -7.67 14.05 -1.24
N LEU A 189 -6.66 13.34 -0.77
CA LEU A 189 -5.71 13.87 0.21
C LEU A 189 -4.54 14.58 -0.47
N ILE A 190 -3.94 13.91 -1.46
CA ILE A 190 -2.69 14.35 -2.08
C ILE A 190 -2.74 14.09 -3.59
N GLN A 191 -2.30 15.11 -4.35
CA GLN A 191 -1.86 14.95 -5.73
C GLN A 191 -0.33 14.85 -5.71
N THR A 192 0.20 13.72 -6.20
CA THR A 192 1.64 13.38 -6.05
C THR A 192 2.53 13.95 -7.15
N GLY A 193 1.97 14.59 -8.16
CA GLY A 193 2.72 15.16 -9.29
C GLY A 193 3.32 14.13 -10.27
N GLY A 194 3.31 12.84 -9.90
CA GLY A 194 3.75 11.69 -10.68
C GLY A 194 3.01 10.44 -10.23
N THR A 195 3.39 9.27 -10.74
CA THR A 195 2.80 7.99 -10.27
C THR A 195 3.22 7.72 -8.82
N CYS A 196 2.25 7.63 -7.92
CA CYS A 196 2.48 7.19 -6.55
C CYS A 196 2.85 5.70 -6.55
N THR A 197 4.02 5.36 -6.03
CA THR A 197 4.51 3.96 -5.96
C THR A 197 4.43 3.36 -4.57
N ASP A 198 4.44 4.19 -3.53
CA ASP A 198 4.24 3.82 -2.14
C ASP A 198 3.84 5.05 -1.32
N PHE A 199 3.18 4.85 -0.19
CA PHE A 199 2.92 5.90 0.79
C PHE A 199 2.80 5.33 2.19
N SER A 200 3.00 6.19 3.18
CA SER A 200 2.75 5.92 4.60
C SER A 200 2.07 7.13 5.24
N ILE A 201 1.14 6.87 6.14
CA ILE A 201 0.35 7.89 6.81
C ILE A 201 0.39 7.65 8.31
N LEU A 202 0.68 8.71 9.06
CA LEU A 202 0.59 8.74 10.50
C LEU A 202 -0.31 9.90 10.93
N GLU A 203 -1.33 9.60 11.70
CA GLU A 203 -2.15 10.61 12.38
C GLU A 203 -1.63 10.81 13.80
N ASP A 204 -1.24 12.03 14.12
CA ASP A 204 -0.71 12.41 15.42
C ASP A 204 -1.17 13.81 15.82
N ASN A 205 -1.75 13.95 17.01
CA ASN A 205 -2.12 15.24 17.62
C ASN A 205 -2.82 16.23 16.68
N GLN A 206 -3.86 15.79 15.98
CA GLN A 206 -4.62 16.55 14.96
C GLN A 206 -3.82 16.89 13.69
N GLN A 207 -2.64 16.36 13.55
CA GLN A 207 -1.84 16.44 12.33
C GLN A 207 -1.82 15.08 11.63
N MET A 208 -1.82 15.13 10.32
CA MET A 208 -1.62 13.95 9.49
C MET A 208 -0.31 14.10 8.73
N HIS A 209 0.62 13.23 9.02
CA HIS A 209 1.93 13.17 8.38
C HIS A 209 1.85 12.18 7.22
N ILE A 210 2.16 12.62 6.02
CA ILE A 210 2.05 11.83 4.80
C ILE A 210 3.41 11.83 4.11
N LEU A 211 4.02 10.65 4.02
CA LEU A 211 5.23 10.41 3.24
C LEU A 211 4.85 9.57 2.03
N TYR A 212 5.27 9.95 0.85
CA TYR A 212 4.98 9.20 -0.36
C TYR A 212 6.14 9.20 -1.35
N LEU A 213 6.16 8.15 -2.15
CA LEU A 213 7.08 8.00 -3.27
C LEU A 213 6.34 8.36 -4.56
N SER A 214 6.91 9.30 -5.32
CA SER A 214 6.39 9.73 -6.61
C SER A 214 7.40 9.42 -7.71
N ARG A 215 6.94 8.79 -8.78
CA ARG A 215 7.77 8.45 -9.94
C ARG A 215 7.30 9.19 -11.17
N ASN A 216 8.19 9.98 -11.73
CA ASN A 216 8.08 10.55 -13.07
C ASN A 216 8.93 9.73 -14.06
N LEU A 217 8.88 10.09 -15.35
CA LEU A 217 9.62 9.37 -16.40
C LEU A 217 11.12 9.20 -16.09
N PHE A 218 11.74 10.18 -15.42
CA PHE A 218 13.19 10.23 -15.21
C PHE A 218 13.61 10.37 -13.75
N ARG A 219 12.68 10.50 -12.81
CA ARG A 219 12.99 10.81 -11.42
C ARG A 219 12.05 10.10 -10.46
N ASN A 220 12.65 9.58 -9.39
CA ASN A 220 11.94 9.13 -8.22
C ASN A 220 12.12 10.18 -7.12
N GLN A 221 11.03 10.59 -6.50
CA GLN A 221 11.02 11.58 -5.43
C GLN A 221 10.42 10.96 -4.17
N VAL A 222 11.03 11.28 -3.03
CA VAL A 222 10.47 11.06 -1.70
C VAL A 222 9.95 12.40 -1.22
N VAL A 223 8.65 12.48 -0.98
CA VAL A 223 7.98 13.73 -0.66
C VAL A 223 7.19 13.60 0.64
N TYR A 224 7.34 14.57 1.51
CA TYR A 224 6.59 14.68 2.74
C TYR A 224 5.60 15.84 2.69
N ARG A 225 4.45 15.64 3.28
CA ARG A 225 3.45 16.68 3.56
C ARG A 225 2.86 16.49 4.95
N CYS A 226 2.56 17.60 5.59
CA CYS A 226 1.75 17.62 6.80
C CYS A 226 0.39 18.25 6.49
N LYS A 227 -0.69 17.60 6.94
CA LYS A 227 -2.05 18.12 6.86
C LYS A 227 -2.49 18.47 8.29
N GLN A 228 -3.02 19.67 8.48
CA GLN A 228 -3.59 20.13 9.74
C GLN A 228 -5.04 20.59 9.50
N GLY A 229 -5.97 19.91 10.11
CA GLY A 229 -7.39 20.09 9.80
C GLY A 229 -7.69 19.86 8.31
N SER A 230 -8.27 20.83 7.62
CA SER A 230 -8.53 20.76 6.16
C SER A 230 -7.34 21.22 5.30
N ALA A 231 -6.35 21.91 5.89
CA ALA A 231 -5.24 22.48 5.15
C ALA A 231 -4.12 21.46 4.93
N VAL A 232 -3.76 21.23 3.67
CA VAL A 232 -2.59 20.43 3.29
C VAL A 232 -1.41 21.37 3.07
N GLY A 233 -0.33 21.17 3.85
CA GLY A 233 0.89 21.94 3.74
C GLY A 233 1.59 21.78 2.37
N ARG A 234 2.55 22.66 2.11
CA ARG A 234 3.39 22.56 0.91
C ARG A 234 4.19 21.25 0.91
N PRO A 235 4.52 20.72 -0.29
CA PRO A 235 5.36 19.54 -0.38
C PRO A 235 6.81 19.86 0.01
N PHE A 236 7.43 18.98 0.78
CA PHE A 236 8.86 18.95 1.03
C PHE A 236 9.46 17.79 0.27
N VAL A 237 10.27 18.05 -0.75
CA VAL A 237 11.03 17.01 -1.45
C VAL A 237 12.26 16.68 -0.60
N LEU A 238 12.25 15.51 0.02
CA LEU A 238 13.32 15.03 0.90
C LEU A 238 14.46 14.40 0.13
N TRP A 239 14.12 13.75 -0.98
CA TRP A 239 15.06 13.03 -1.82
C TRP A 239 14.60 13.04 -3.27
N GLU A 240 15.55 13.16 -4.18
CA GLU A 240 15.32 13.04 -5.62
C GLU A 240 16.47 12.26 -6.25
N SER A 241 16.15 11.26 -7.06
CA SER A 241 17.14 10.38 -7.68
C SER A 241 16.59 9.77 -8.98
N GLY A 242 17.47 9.46 -9.92
CA GLY A 242 17.16 8.56 -11.04
C GLY A 242 16.98 7.09 -10.62
N SER A 243 17.50 6.74 -9.45
CA SER A 243 17.45 5.39 -8.91
C SER A 243 16.15 5.10 -8.17
N ALA A 244 15.80 3.82 -8.03
CA ALA A 244 14.59 3.38 -7.35
C ALA A 244 14.58 3.79 -5.87
N CYS A 245 13.41 4.26 -5.41
CA CYS A 245 13.08 4.42 -4.01
C CYS A 245 11.93 3.48 -3.66
N ASP A 246 11.99 2.90 -2.49
CA ASP A 246 10.97 2.00 -1.98
C ASP A 246 10.78 2.12 -0.46
N HIS A 247 9.73 1.48 0.07
CA HIS A 247 9.46 1.31 1.49
C HIS A 247 9.46 2.61 2.31
N CYS A 248 8.63 3.58 1.93
CA CYS A 248 8.47 4.76 2.78
C CYS A 248 7.65 4.46 4.05
N LEU A 249 8.06 5.07 5.16
CA LEU A 249 7.44 4.88 6.46
C LEU A 249 7.47 6.17 7.28
N VAL A 250 6.35 6.51 7.92
CA VAL A 250 6.26 7.57 8.93
C VAL A 250 5.95 6.94 10.28
N TYR A 251 6.72 7.30 11.29
CA TYR A 251 6.45 6.88 12.67
C TYR A 251 6.85 7.97 13.66
N ARG A 252 6.22 7.97 14.83
CA ARG A 252 6.59 8.81 15.95
C ARG A 252 7.40 8.00 16.95
N GLN A 253 8.53 8.55 17.33
CA GLN A 253 9.36 8.02 18.37
C GLN A 253 9.60 9.11 19.40
N GLN A 254 9.12 8.88 20.63
CA GLN A 254 9.02 9.93 21.63
C GLN A 254 8.24 11.14 21.05
N ASP A 255 8.85 12.34 21.06
CA ASP A 255 8.22 13.57 20.54
C ASP A 255 8.63 13.91 19.09
N LYS A 256 9.31 12.98 18.40
CA LYS A 256 9.84 13.24 17.06
C LYS A 256 9.10 12.41 16.02
N ILE A 257 8.78 13.02 14.90
CA ILE A 257 8.30 12.33 13.70
C ILE A 257 9.51 11.92 12.88
N ILE A 258 9.61 10.63 12.61
CA ILE A 258 10.67 10.06 11.80
C ILE A 258 10.11 9.74 10.43
N LEU A 259 10.78 10.23 9.40
CA LEU A 259 10.49 9.96 8.00
C LEU A 259 11.57 9.01 7.49
N PHE A 260 11.19 7.82 7.07
CA PHE A 260 12.10 6.76 6.66
C PHE A 260 11.77 6.28 5.25
N TRP A 261 12.80 5.96 4.47
CA TRP A 261 12.66 5.32 3.15
C TRP A 261 13.91 4.55 2.77
N CYS A 262 13.82 3.73 1.72
CA CYS A 262 14.97 3.11 1.11
C CYS A 262 15.27 3.75 -0.25
N ALA A 263 16.51 4.17 -0.47
CA ALA A 263 17.02 4.67 -1.74
C ALA A 263 18.15 3.76 -2.21
N ASN A 264 17.99 3.06 -3.34
CA ASN A 264 18.93 2.02 -3.78
C ASN A 264 19.21 0.95 -2.72
N SER A 265 18.18 0.48 -2.05
CA SER A 265 18.28 -0.45 -0.91
C SER A 265 19.08 0.10 0.28
N LEU A 266 19.42 1.39 0.28
CA LEU A 266 20.05 2.05 1.42
C LEU A 266 18.96 2.70 2.28
N PRO A 267 18.90 2.36 3.56
CA PRO A 267 17.95 2.97 4.47
C PRO A 267 18.34 4.41 4.79
N MET A 268 17.39 5.30 4.57
CA MET A 268 17.53 6.75 4.78
C MET A 268 16.47 7.23 5.76
N ARG A 269 16.77 8.26 6.53
CA ARG A 269 15.82 8.91 7.41
C ARG A 269 16.03 10.41 7.48
N CYS A 270 15.02 11.12 7.92
CA CYS A 270 15.16 12.45 8.51
C CYS A 270 14.14 12.63 9.62
N ILE A 271 14.40 13.59 10.47
CA ILE A 271 13.54 13.94 11.61
C ILE A 271 12.71 15.16 11.19
N CYS A 272 11.42 15.10 11.44
CA CYS A 272 10.52 16.22 11.27
C CYS A 272 10.07 16.72 12.64
N GLU A 273 10.31 17.99 12.92
CA GLU A 273 9.84 18.66 14.13
C GLU A 273 8.56 19.44 13.80
N ASN A 274 7.52 19.22 14.58
CA ASN A 274 6.24 19.96 14.49
C ASN A 274 5.58 20.00 13.10
N GLY A 275 5.85 19.02 12.23
CA GLY A 275 5.24 18.93 10.90
C GLY A 275 5.77 19.95 9.87
N THR A 276 6.65 20.86 10.23
CA THR A 276 7.11 21.97 9.38
C THR A 276 8.63 22.11 9.28
N SER A 277 9.35 21.73 10.30
CA SER A 277 10.82 21.77 10.33
C SER A 277 11.37 20.39 9.99
N ILE A 278 12.12 20.29 8.92
CA ILE A 278 12.73 19.05 8.44
C ILE A 278 14.22 19.11 8.69
N GLY A 279 14.72 18.15 9.46
CA GLY A 279 16.15 17.98 9.70
C GLY A 279 16.91 17.44 8.46
N PRO A 280 18.22 17.29 8.58
CA PRO A 280 19.04 16.74 7.50
C PRO A 280 18.65 15.28 7.21
N VAL A 281 18.85 14.87 5.97
CA VAL A 281 18.73 13.48 5.56
C VAL A 281 19.96 12.72 6.02
N GLU A 282 19.74 11.62 6.72
CA GLU A 282 20.79 10.77 7.28
C GLU A 282 20.65 9.35 6.72
N ARG A 283 21.77 8.68 6.52
CA ARG A 283 21.76 7.26 6.23
C ARG A 283 21.67 6.47 7.54
N CYS A 284 20.71 5.56 7.64
CA CYS A 284 20.64 4.64 8.75
C CYS A 284 21.67 3.52 8.57
N THR A 285 22.33 3.14 9.66
CA THR A 285 23.19 1.95 9.68
C THR A 285 22.46 0.86 10.45
N PHE A 286 22.23 -0.26 9.78
CA PHE A 286 21.76 -1.47 10.43
C PHE A 286 22.93 -2.46 10.54
N PRO A 287 22.93 -3.32 11.55
CA PRO A 287 23.98 -4.31 11.72
C PRO A 287 24.04 -5.34 10.57
N PHE A 288 23.02 -5.38 9.71
CA PHE A 288 22.90 -6.30 8.58
C PHE A 288 22.45 -5.54 7.32
N PRO A 289 22.78 -6.04 6.11
CA PRO A 289 22.18 -5.50 4.88
C PRO A 289 20.67 -5.70 4.95
N LEU A 290 19.94 -4.59 4.96
CA LEU A 290 18.48 -4.58 5.11
C LEU A 290 17.81 -5.14 3.85
N GLN A 291 17.30 -6.35 3.92
CA GLN A 291 16.32 -6.85 2.96
C GLN A 291 14.92 -6.46 3.45
N SER A 292 14.56 -5.22 3.24
CA SER A 292 13.40 -4.59 3.84
C SER A 292 12.08 -5.16 3.32
N LEU A 293 11.16 -5.38 4.26
CA LEU A 293 9.76 -5.70 3.99
C LEU A 293 8.88 -4.78 4.81
N LYS A 294 8.03 -4.04 4.11
CA LYS A 294 7.03 -3.19 4.74
C LYS A 294 5.79 -4.00 5.09
N GLY A 295 5.29 -3.81 6.30
CA GLY A 295 4.08 -4.47 6.78
C GLY A 295 3.30 -3.58 7.73
N GLU A 296 2.03 -3.93 7.97
CA GLU A 296 1.17 -3.27 8.95
C GLU A 296 1.71 -3.50 10.36
N PHE A 297 1.70 -2.44 11.18
CA PHE A 297 2.09 -2.49 12.57
C PHE A 297 0.88 -2.24 13.46
N ILE A 298 0.65 -3.14 14.40
CA ILE A 298 -0.46 -3.13 15.32
C ILE A 298 0.11 -3.02 16.75
N GLY A 299 -0.27 -1.95 17.44
CA GLY A 299 0.15 -1.72 18.82
C GLY A 299 0.11 -0.24 19.18
N ALA A 300 -0.20 0.06 20.43
CA ALA A 300 -0.37 1.42 20.94
C ALA A 300 0.78 1.75 21.88
N SER A 301 1.97 1.99 21.38
CA SER A 301 3.09 2.38 22.23
C SER A 301 4.21 3.01 21.46
N ASP A 302 5.21 3.52 22.15
CA ASP A 302 6.39 4.08 21.53
C ASP A 302 7.31 2.97 20.96
N PRO A 303 7.74 3.05 19.68
CA PRO A 303 7.33 4.06 18.71
C PRO A 303 5.88 3.84 18.24
N PHE A 304 5.16 4.94 18.00
CA PHE A 304 3.83 4.92 17.44
C PHE A 304 3.91 4.92 15.92
N ALA A 305 3.46 3.85 15.33
CA ALA A 305 3.49 3.65 13.89
C ALA A 305 2.27 2.85 13.44
N SER A 306 1.94 2.96 12.19
CA SER A 306 0.87 2.17 11.57
C SER A 306 1.40 1.08 10.67
N GLU A 307 2.65 1.20 10.33
CA GLU A 307 3.39 0.28 9.49
C GLU A 307 4.79 0.16 10.07
N ALA A 308 5.47 -0.94 9.76
CA ALA A 308 6.86 -1.15 10.09
C ALA A 308 7.62 -1.73 8.91
N ILE A 309 8.91 -1.56 8.93
CA ILE A 309 9.83 -2.20 7.99
C ILE A 309 10.65 -3.18 8.78
N GLY A 310 10.64 -4.43 8.35
CA GLY A 310 11.41 -5.49 8.97
C GLY A 310 12.53 -6.01 8.08
N ASP A 311 13.50 -6.62 8.69
CA ASP A 311 14.61 -7.28 8.00
C ASP A 311 14.29 -8.77 7.80
N ARG A 312 14.17 -9.19 6.55
CA ARG A 312 13.89 -10.58 6.18
C ARG A 312 14.95 -11.56 6.68
N GLN A 313 16.22 -11.14 6.70
CA GLN A 313 17.32 -11.99 7.14
C GLN A 313 17.37 -12.15 8.66
N ASN A 314 16.80 -11.17 9.39
CA ASN A 314 16.75 -11.18 10.85
C ASN A 314 15.34 -11.50 11.36
N ASN A 315 14.75 -12.61 10.90
CA ASN A 315 13.41 -13.06 11.32
C ASN A 315 12.32 -11.99 11.23
N PHE A 316 12.44 -11.06 10.28
CA PHE A 316 11.54 -9.91 10.09
C PHE A 316 11.52 -8.92 11.27
N HIS A 317 12.57 -8.89 12.08
CA HIS A 317 12.64 -7.91 13.18
C HIS A 317 12.38 -6.50 12.67
N PRO A 318 11.44 -5.74 13.30
CA PRO A 318 11.12 -4.39 12.85
C PRO A 318 12.31 -3.44 13.00
N ALA A 319 12.73 -2.83 11.91
CA ALA A 319 13.86 -1.92 11.89
C ALA A 319 13.65 -0.69 12.77
N ILE A 320 12.39 -0.26 12.98
CA ILE A 320 12.06 0.88 13.85
C ILE A 320 12.39 0.67 15.34
N PHE A 321 12.66 -0.58 15.75
CA PHE A 321 13.05 -0.91 17.12
C PHE A 321 14.56 -1.21 17.28
N SER A 322 15.29 -1.29 16.16
CA SER A 322 16.73 -1.62 16.16
C SER A 322 17.59 -0.36 16.34
N GLU A 323 17.34 0.41 17.38
CA GLU A 323 18.03 1.68 17.59
C GLU A 323 19.43 1.56 18.17
N ASN A 324 20.34 0.99 17.43
CA ASN A 324 21.75 1.35 17.48
C ASN A 324 22.14 2.14 16.23
N THR A 325 21.35 3.16 15.88
CA THR A 325 21.72 4.08 14.81
C THR A 325 22.76 5.05 15.35
N GLN A 326 24.03 4.74 15.16
CA GLN A 326 25.06 5.76 15.22
C GLN A 326 24.85 6.68 14.01
N PRO A 327 24.61 7.99 14.21
CA PRO A 327 24.63 8.92 13.11
C PRO A 327 26.01 8.79 12.44
N LEU A 328 26.03 8.55 11.14
CA LEU A 328 27.24 8.68 10.38
C LEU A 328 27.73 10.12 10.57
N SER A 329 28.84 10.27 11.27
CA SER A 329 29.54 11.54 11.40
C SER A 329 29.97 12.00 10.01
N GLN A 330 29.21 12.83 9.43
CA GLN A 330 29.31 13.80 8.34
C GLN A 330 28.11 13.65 7.37
N PRO A 331 27.33 14.72 7.17
CA PRO A 331 26.42 14.79 6.05
C PRO A 331 27.30 14.81 4.80
N GLN A 332 27.42 13.69 4.10
CA GLN A 332 27.70 13.78 2.70
C GLN A 332 26.44 14.38 2.06
N LEU A 333 26.37 15.70 2.12
CA LEU A 333 25.74 16.44 1.07
C LEU A 333 26.38 15.86 -0.21
N TYR A 334 25.62 15.07 -0.95
CA TYR A 334 25.85 14.96 -2.37
C TYR A 334 25.55 16.36 -2.93
N ALA A 335 26.46 17.29 -2.67
CA ALA A 335 26.65 18.40 -3.53
C ALA A 335 26.76 17.79 -4.90
N ALA A 336 25.84 18.12 -5.77
CA ALA A 336 25.94 17.80 -7.17
C ALA A 336 27.40 18.03 -7.56
N SER A 337 28.14 16.94 -7.75
CA SER A 337 29.51 16.99 -8.24
C SER A 337 29.44 17.86 -9.49
N ALA A 338 30.31 18.85 -9.51
CA ALA A 338 30.37 19.88 -10.51
C ALA A 338 30.23 19.30 -11.92
N PRO A 339 29.41 19.92 -12.75
CA PRO A 339 29.05 19.35 -14.03
C PRO A 339 30.04 19.79 -15.09
N SER A 340 30.95 18.98 -15.51
CA SER A 340 31.70 19.32 -16.74
C SER A 340 31.86 18.14 -17.71
N GLN A 341 31.80 16.90 -17.30
CA GLN A 341 31.92 15.79 -18.28
C GLN A 341 30.64 14.94 -18.42
N VAL A 342 29.82 14.82 -17.37
CA VAL A 342 28.53 14.08 -17.42
C VAL A 342 27.44 14.85 -18.18
N ARG A 343 27.63 16.13 -18.50
CA ARG A 343 26.65 16.95 -19.20
C ARG A 343 26.63 16.73 -20.72
N GLU A 344 27.75 16.36 -21.32
CA GLU A 344 27.82 16.08 -22.76
C GLU A 344 27.23 14.71 -23.07
N GLU A 345 27.62 13.64 -22.35
CA GLU A 345 27.03 12.29 -22.54
C GLU A 345 25.51 12.26 -22.30
N LYS A 346 25.01 12.97 -21.28
CA LYS A 346 23.57 13.06 -21.04
C LYS A 346 22.80 13.88 -22.06
N ASN A 347 23.45 14.84 -22.74
CA ASN A 347 22.80 15.56 -23.82
C ASN A 347 22.65 14.68 -25.06
N ASP A 348 23.62 13.86 -25.37
CA ASP A 348 23.59 12.95 -26.52
C ASP A 348 22.53 11.85 -26.31
N GLU A 349 22.45 11.26 -25.13
CA GLU A 349 21.34 10.32 -24.77
C GLU A 349 19.95 10.99 -24.83
N LEU A 350 19.85 12.25 -24.44
CA LEU A 350 18.60 13.01 -24.48
C LEU A 350 18.15 13.35 -25.90
N GLU A 351 19.08 13.66 -26.77
CA GLU A 351 18.87 13.88 -28.21
C GLU A 351 18.46 12.57 -28.90
N GLU A 352 19.13 11.45 -28.57
CA GLU A 352 18.79 10.13 -29.09
C GLU A 352 17.37 9.70 -28.67
N LEU A 353 17.00 9.89 -27.40
CA LEU A 353 15.65 9.63 -26.89
C LEU A 353 14.59 10.55 -27.51
N ARG A 354 14.90 11.82 -27.78
CA ARG A 354 14.01 12.74 -28.50
C ARG A 354 13.77 12.28 -29.94
N THR A 355 14.82 11.83 -30.59
CA THR A 355 14.75 11.30 -31.97
C THR A 355 13.88 10.04 -32.03
N LEU A 356 14.08 9.11 -31.08
CA LEU A 356 13.26 7.89 -30.94
C LEU A 356 11.79 8.21 -30.64
N LEU A 357 11.52 9.18 -29.77
CA LEU A 357 10.16 9.62 -29.48
C LEU A 357 9.47 10.25 -30.69
N SER A 358 10.21 11.04 -31.48
CA SER A 358 9.69 11.62 -32.72
C SER A 358 9.35 10.55 -33.74
N GLN A 359 10.24 9.57 -33.95
CA GLN A 359 9.99 8.44 -34.83
C GLN A 359 8.75 7.61 -34.40
N ARG A 360 8.62 7.32 -33.09
CA ARG A 360 7.46 6.61 -32.57
C ARG A 360 6.17 7.41 -32.70
N SER A 361 6.22 8.71 -32.55
CA SER A 361 5.07 9.59 -32.76
C SER A 361 4.61 9.58 -34.24
N GLU A 362 5.55 9.57 -35.17
CA GLU A 362 5.26 9.45 -36.60
C GLU A 362 4.66 8.08 -36.97
N GLU A 363 5.22 7.00 -36.42
CA GLU A 363 4.67 5.63 -36.56
C GLU A 363 3.22 5.54 -36.07
N ILE A 364 2.95 6.08 -34.88
CA ILE A 364 1.59 6.11 -34.30
C ILE A 364 0.64 6.94 -35.17
N SER A 365 1.10 8.08 -35.68
CA SER A 365 0.30 8.92 -36.60
C SER A 365 -0.02 8.19 -37.91
N ALA A 366 0.94 7.48 -38.48
CA ALA A 366 0.74 6.67 -39.69
C ALA A 366 -0.25 5.52 -39.46
N VAL A 367 -0.16 4.80 -38.32
CA VAL A 367 -1.10 3.76 -37.93
C VAL A 367 -2.51 4.34 -37.76
N ASN A 368 -2.64 5.46 -37.08
CA ASN A 368 -3.94 6.12 -36.86
C ASN A 368 -4.57 6.59 -38.18
N ALA A 369 -3.77 7.12 -39.10
CA ALA A 369 -4.25 7.50 -40.44
C ALA A 369 -4.76 6.28 -41.22
N LYS A 370 -4.04 5.14 -41.14
CA LYS A 370 -4.46 3.88 -41.76
C LYS A 370 -5.77 3.34 -41.16
N TRP A 371 -5.91 3.36 -39.86
CA TRP A 371 -7.15 2.96 -39.18
C TRP A 371 -8.31 3.86 -39.56
N LYS A 372 -8.09 5.19 -39.62
CA LYS A 372 -9.12 6.13 -40.03
C LYS A 372 -9.61 5.84 -41.47
N ALA A 373 -8.68 5.65 -42.38
CA ALA A 373 -9.05 5.30 -43.75
C ALA A 373 -9.85 3.98 -43.86
N GLN A 374 -9.52 2.98 -43.03
CA GLN A 374 -10.30 1.73 -42.96
C GLN A 374 -11.71 1.94 -42.40
N VAL A 375 -11.83 2.76 -41.35
CA VAL A 375 -13.14 3.11 -40.75
C VAL A 375 -14.00 3.85 -41.77
N ASP A 376 -13.44 4.84 -42.48
CA ASP A 376 -14.13 5.64 -43.49
C ASP A 376 -14.61 4.71 -44.65
N ALA A 377 -13.77 3.78 -45.12
CA ALA A 377 -14.14 2.81 -46.13
C ALA A 377 -15.23 1.83 -45.67
N LEU A 378 -15.23 1.41 -44.42
CA LEU A 378 -16.28 0.57 -43.87
C LEU A 378 -17.60 1.33 -43.74
N GLN A 379 -17.56 2.61 -43.35
CA GLN A 379 -18.74 3.45 -43.28
C GLN A 379 -19.36 3.70 -44.65
N GLU A 380 -18.56 3.90 -45.70
CA GLU A 380 -19.03 4.01 -47.07
C GLU A 380 -19.70 2.70 -47.56
N ARG A 381 -19.10 1.56 -47.22
CA ARG A 381 -19.69 0.26 -47.55
C ARG A 381 -21.01 0.03 -46.84
N LEU A 382 -21.10 0.39 -45.57
CA LEU A 382 -22.33 0.30 -44.77
C LEU A 382 -23.43 1.18 -45.38
N ALA A 383 -23.11 2.43 -45.69
CA ALA A 383 -24.05 3.36 -46.33
C ALA A 383 -24.51 2.90 -47.75
N ALA A 384 -23.65 2.19 -48.49
CA ALA A 384 -24.01 1.60 -49.76
C ALA A 384 -24.95 0.39 -49.56
N TYR A 385 -24.74 -0.41 -48.51
CA TYR A 385 -25.61 -1.54 -48.15
C TYR A 385 -27.00 -1.10 -47.73
N GLU A 386 -27.09 -0.07 -46.89
CA GLU A 386 -28.36 0.53 -46.45
C GLU A 386 -29.20 1.13 -47.57
N LYS A 387 -28.53 1.60 -48.65
CA LYS A 387 -29.22 2.09 -49.86
C LYS A 387 -29.67 0.97 -50.83
N SER A 388 -29.16 -0.23 -50.68
CA SER A 388 -29.45 -1.35 -51.57
C SER A 388 -30.54 -2.30 -51.11
N GLU A 389 -30.99 -2.19 -49.84
CA GLU A 389 -32.18 -2.94 -49.38
C GLU A 389 -33.46 -2.09 -49.61
N PRO A 390 -34.31 -2.49 -50.55
CA PRO A 390 -35.65 -1.92 -50.63
C PRO A 390 -36.45 -2.41 -49.43
N ILE A 391 -37.00 -1.48 -48.69
CA ILE A 391 -37.99 -1.76 -47.64
C ILE A 391 -39.23 -2.36 -48.37
N GLU A 392 -39.35 -3.65 -48.44
CA GLU A 392 -40.64 -4.29 -48.70
C GLU A 392 -41.54 -4.05 -47.49
N ASN A 393 -42.34 -2.99 -47.61
CA ASN A 393 -43.51 -2.80 -46.74
C ASN A 393 -44.59 -3.77 -47.20
N ASP A 394 -44.59 -4.99 -46.70
CA ASP A 394 -45.76 -5.83 -46.68
C ASP A 394 -46.68 -5.33 -45.54
N THR A 395 -47.71 -4.62 -45.92
CA THR A 395 -48.90 -4.37 -45.08
C THR A 395 -50.03 -5.27 -45.59
N PRO A 396 -50.66 -6.10 -44.73
CA PRO A 396 -51.88 -6.83 -45.03
C PRO A 396 -53.13 -5.92 -45.04
#